data_f01b0f60ca60da36509adcf98801cd4e
#
_entry.id   f01b0f60ca60da36509adcf98801cd4e
#
_cell.length_a   1.000
_cell.length_b   1.000
_cell.length_c   1.000
_cell.angle_alpha   90.00
_cell.angle_beta   90.00
_cell.angle_gamma   90.00
#
_symmetry.space_group_name_H-M   'P 1'
#
loop_
_entity.id
_entity.type
_entity.pdbx_description
1 polymer ?
#
loop_
_entity_poly.entity_id
_entity_poly.type
_entity_poly.pdbx_seq_one_letter_code
_entity_poly.pdbx_strand_id
1 'polypeptide(L)'
;MIYRSTGRVDVGVSAIGLGGHEYLPDGRSRGFNENANLAVTPGYLYEGFGQEKRKAVLAAAYEHGINLLDATIDSEKEALGRNLSEMPPPYEVYVQTRPEGMVYSYDPHNARLARYDLLQAEVARGLDLLGRTRLDFLNLGFLQGALDHDPDYLRKVAEGLARLKREGLIRYACADTFSGEGTYLRQIEQDCFDGIFINLNFADDGAVGKVLPAAADRGMAVFAREAFMKGALFRMGEEAGIVDRNSLARTALKWVLSQRQVTAVMVGVDTPEQLASNVSVLDDPEMAAEELSILERVRETASYRDYVAGKREQFGQ
;
A
#
# COMPACT_ATOMS: atom_id res chain seq x y z
N MET A 1 13.66 -14.71 2.45
CA MET A 1 12.69 -13.64 2.85
C MET A 1 12.99 -13.18 4.28
N ILE A 2 12.80 -11.91 4.58
CA ILE A 2 12.88 -11.33 5.92
C ILE A 2 11.44 -11.04 6.40
N TYR A 3 11.11 -11.44 7.64
CA TYR A 3 9.81 -11.15 8.24
C TYR A 3 10.00 -10.16 9.40
N ARG A 4 9.07 -9.19 9.49
CA ARG A 4 9.09 -8.14 10.50
C ARG A 4 7.75 -8.08 11.25
N SER A 5 7.82 -7.87 12.54
CA SER A 5 6.68 -7.60 13.43
C SER A 5 6.91 -6.30 14.19
N THR A 6 5.86 -5.76 14.82
CA THR A 6 5.94 -4.54 15.62
C THR A 6 5.21 -4.73 16.95
N GLY A 7 5.23 -3.72 17.81
CA GLY A 7 4.51 -3.80 19.09
C GLY A 7 2.99 -3.97 18.96
N ARG A 8 2.41 -3.50 17.82
CA ARG A 8 0.96 -3.60 17.55
C ARG A 8 0.60 -4.67 16.53
N VAL A 9 1.53 -5.05 15.68
CA VAL A 9 1.36 -6.12 14.69
C VAL A 9 2.26 -7.27 15.08
N ASP A 10 1.70 -8.23 15.80
CA ASP A 10 2.38 -9.37 16.41
C ASP A 10 2.68 -10.53 15.45
N VAL A 11 2.24 -10.41 14.19
CA VAL A 11 2.57 -11.37 13.13
C VAL A 11 3.78 -10.94 12.32
N GLY A 12 4.59 -11.90 11.90
CA GLY A 12 5.70 -11.66 11.00
C GLY A 12 5.21 -11.46 9.55
N VAL A 13 5.22 -10.22 9.07
CA VAL A 13 4.93 -9.91 7.66
C VAL A 13 6.21 -9.83 6.85
N SER A 14 6.18 -10.31 5.61
CA SER A 14 7.33 -10.24 4.70
C SER A 14 7.71 -8.78 4.41
N ALA A 15 9.00 -8.47 4.45
CA ALA A 15 9.53 -7.12 4.23
C ALA A 15 9.20 -6.56 2.82
N ILE A 16 8.88 -7.46 1.89
CA ILE A 16 8.29 -7.13 0.59
C ILE A 16 6.92 -7.78 0.54
N GLY A 17 5.88 -6.98 0.27
CA GLY A 17 4.52 -7.42 0.03
C GLY A 17 4.14 -7.30 -1.44
N LEU A 18 3.21 -8.14 -1.90
CA LEU A 18 2.72 -8.14 -3.27
C LEU A 18 1.53 -7.18 -3.41
N GLY A 19 1.70 -6.10 -4.18
CA GLY A 19 0.64 -5.16 -4.55
C GLY A 19 -0.46 -5.80 -5.39
N GLY A 20 -1.71 -5.36 -5.21
CA GLY A 20 -2.90 -5.94 -5.86
C GLY A 20 -3.10 -5.55 -7.32
N HIS A 21 -2.58 -4.39 -7.72
CA HIS A 21 -2.84 -3.89 -9.07
C HIS A 21 -2.29 -4.79 -10.17
N GLU A 22 -3.12 -5.01 -11.17
CA GLU A 22 -2.73 -5.60 -12.45
C GLU A 22 -2.61 -4.48 -13.50
N TYR A 23 -1.63 -4.60 -14.40
CA TYR A 23 -1.33 -3.55 -15.36
C TYR A 23 -1.68 -3.96 -16.78
N LEU A 24 -2.19 -2.98 -17.52
CA LEU A 24 -2.40 -3.06 -18.96
C LEU A 24 -1.06 -2.93 -19.70
N PRO A 25 -0.99 -3.31 -21.00
CA PRO A 25 0.23 -3.18 -21.78
C PRO A 25 0.80 -1.75 -21.86
N ASP A 26 -0.02 -0.74 -21.66
CA ASP A 26 0.36 0.68 -21.64
C ASP A 26 0.85 1.16 -20.26
N GLY A 27 0.91 0.27 -19.26
CA GLY A 27 1.37 0.54 -17.90
C GLY A 27 0.33 1.18 -16.97
N ARG A 28 -0.90 1.43 -17.44
CA ARG A 28 -2.00 1.86 -16.57
C ARG A 28 -2.50 0.68 -15.75
N SER A 29 -2.88 0.90 -14.49
CA SER A 29 -3.53 -0.16 -13.73
C SER A 29 -4.92 -0.44 -14.29
N ARG A 30 -5.22 -1.71 -14.50
CA ARG A 30 -6.51 -2.21 -14.91
C ARG A 30 -7.59 -1.74 -13.95
N GLY A 31 -8.70 -1.25 -14.47
CA GLY A 31 -9.82 -0.74 -13.70
C GLY A 31 -9.55 0.65 -13.14
N PHE A 32 -8.72 0.78 -12.12
CA PHE A 32 -8.58 2.04 -11.38
C PHE A 32 -8.12 3.23 -12.24
N ASN A 33 -7.13 3.07 -13.12
CA ASN A 33 -6.67 4.13 -14.01
C ASN A 33 -7.35 4.11 -15.39
N GLU A 34 -8.24 3.15 -15.64
CA GLU A 34 -9.09 3.15 -16.84
C GLU A 34 -10.36 3.94 -16.60
N ASN A 35 -11.07 3.63 -15.51
CA ASN A 35 -12.29 4.32 -15.09
C ASN A 35 -12.41 4.24 -13.57
N ALA A 36 -11.84 5.23 -12.88
CA ALA A 36 -11.83 5.27 -11.41
C ALA A 36 -13.24 5.21 -10.82
N ASN A 37 -14.23 5.84 -11.45
CA ASN A 37 -15.59 5.85 -10.94
C ASN A 37 -16.21 4.45 -10.91
N LEU A 38 -16.03 3.68 -11.97
CA LEU A 38 -16.49 2.30 -12.01
C LEU A 38 -15.68 1.40 -11.06
N ALA A 39 -14.37 1.55 -11.07
CA ALA A 39 -13.46 0.72 -10.28
C ALA A 39 -13.77 0.74 -8.78
N VAL A 40 -14.22 1.90 -8.27
CA VAL A 40 -14.55 2.08 -6.85
C VAL A 40 -16.07 2.02 -6.58
N THR A 41 -16.89 1.68 -7.59
CA THR A 41 -18.31 1.41 -7.39
C THR A 41 -18.46 0.08 -6.65
N PRO A 42 -19.08 0.06 -5.47
CA PRO A 42 -19.25 -1.16 -4.69
C PRO A 42 -19.92 -2.28 -5.49
N GLY A 43 -19.28 -3.46 -5.52
CA GLY A 43 -19.77 -4.64 -6.24
C GLY A 43 -19.54 -4.62 -7.76
N TYR A 44 -18.92 -3.60 -8.33
CA TYR A 44 -18.56 -3.60 -9.74
C TYR A 44 -17.29 -4.43 -9.96
N LEU A 45 -17.37 -5.43 -10.83
CA LEU A 45 -16.27 -6.33 -11.16
C LEU A 45 -15.89 -6.17 -12.63
N TYR A 46 -14.66 -5.74 -12.89
CA TYR A 46 -14.07 -5.77 -14.22
C TYR A 46 -13.72 -7.20 -14.62
N GLU A 47 -13.94 -7.51 -15.89
CA GLU A 47 -13.49 -8.78 -16.46
C GLU A 47 -11.95 -8.83 -16.58
N GLY A 48 -11.41 -10.04 -16.51
CA GLY A 48 -10.01 -10.33 -16.82
C GLY A 48 -9.01 -10.08 -15.70
N PHE A 49 -9.44 -9.84 -14.46
CA PHE A 49 -8.56 -9.88 -13.30
C PHE A 49 -8.23 -11.30 -12.86
N GLY A 50 -7.04 -11.50 -12.29
CA GLY A 50 -6.61 -12.75 -11.68
C GLY A 50 -6.38 -13.90 -12.65
N GLN A 51 -6.12 -13.61 -13.93
CA GLN A 51 -5.86 -14.63 -14.94
C GLN A 51 -4.46 -15.25 -14.81
N GLU A 52 -4.08 -16.14 -15.72
CA GLU A 52 -2.85 -16.95 -15.65
C GLU A 52 -1.59 -16.13 -15.38
N LYS A 53 -1.47 -14.93 -15.98
CA LYS A 53 -0.34 -14.03 -15.70
C LYS A 53 -0.26 -13.66 -14.21
N ARG A 54 -1.41 -13.32 -13.59
CA ARG A 54 -1.47 -12.97 -12.17
C ARG A 54 -1.26 -14.18 -11.26
N LYS A 55 -1.77 -15.36 -11.67
CA LYS A 55 -1.52 -16.62 -10.95
C LYS A 55 -0.03 -16.96 -10.94
N ALA A 56 0.67 -16.77 -12.07
CA ALA A 56 2.12 -16.98 -12.13
C ALA A 56 2.89 -16.06 -11.16
N VAL A 57 2.50 -14.79 -11.07
CA VAL A 57 3.10 -13.85 -10.10
C VAL A 57 2.79 -14.28 -8.66
N LEU A 58 1.57 -14.76 -8.38
CA LEU A 58 1.18 -15.23 -7.05
C LEU A 58 1.95 -16.51 -6.67
N ALA A 59 2.13 -17.45 -7.61
CA ALA A 59 2.96 -18.63 -7.40
C ALA A 59 4.42 -18.25 -7.05
N ALA A 60 5.01 -17.34 -7.81
CA ALA A 60 6.34 -16.83 -7.52
C ALA A 60 6.40 -16.12 -6.15
N ALA A 61 5.34 -15.42 -5.74
CA ALA A 61 5.26 -14.83 -4.40
C ALA A 61 5.35 -15.89 -3.31
N TYR A 62 4.67 -17.04 -3.50
CA TYR A 62 4.77 -18.18 -2.57
C TYR A 62 6.18 -18.78 -2.53
N GLU A 63 6.81 -19.00 -3.69
CA GLU A 63 8.18 -19.51 -3.78
C GLU A 63 9.19 -18.63 -3.05
N HIS A 64 8.98 -17.31 -3.09
CA HIS A 64 9.83 -16.35 -2.40
C HIS A 64 9.45 -16.10 -0.93
N GLY A 65 8.40 -16.74 -0.41
CA GLY A 65 7.97 -16.57 0.98
C GLY A 65 7.25 -15.25 1.26
N ILE A 66 6.63 -14.62 0.26
CA ILE A 66 5.82 -13.41 0.45
C ILE A 66 4.50 -13.82 1.09
N ASN A 67 4.21 -13.26 2.26
CA ASN A 67 2.99 -13.54 3.00
C ASN A 67 2.09 -12.30 3.20
N LEU A 68 2.45 -11.13 2.67
CA LEU A 68 1.64 -9.92 2.70
C LEU A 68 1.15 -9.60 1.29
N LEU A 69 -0.17 -9.66 1.10
CA LEU A 69 -0.85 -9.46 -0.18
C LEU A 69 -1.80 -8.27 -0.09
N ASP A 70 -1.89 -7.49 -1.17
CA ASP A 70 -2.78 -6.34 -1.28
C ASP A 70 -3.92 -6.59 -2.27
N ALA A 71 -5.11 -6.12 -1.95
CA ALA A 71 -6.23 -6.04 -2.86
C ALA A 71 -7.03 -4.77 -2.57
N THR A 72 -7.10 -3.86 -3.51
CA THR A 72 -7.66 -2.52 -3.31
C THR A 72 -9.12 -2.44 -3.74
N ILE A 73 -9.41 -2.64 -5.04
CA ILE A 73 -10.77 -2.56 -5.59
C ILE A 73 -11.48 -3.91 -5.52
N ASP A 74 -12.81 -3.90 -5.64
CA ASP A 74 -13.61 -5.14 -5.51
C ASP A 74 -13.21 -6.20 -6.54
N SER A 75 -12.83 -5.80 -7.76
CA SER A 75 -12.30 -6.71 -8.79
C SER A 75 -11.01 -7.43 -8.36
N GLU A 76 -10.12 -6.73 -7.66
CA GLU A 76 -8.88 -7.32 -7.13
C GLU A 76 -9.17 -8.25 -5.96
N LYS A 77 -10.13 -7.88 -5.09
CA LYS A 77 -10.55 -8.72 -3.95
C LYS A 77 -11.14 -10.05 -4.44
N GLU A 78 -12.07 -9.98 -5.41
CA GLU A 78 -12.64 -11.19 -6.01
C GLU A 78 -11.58 -12.06 -6.67
N ALA A 79 -10.74 -11.45 -7.50
CA ALA A 79 -9.68 -12.16 -8.20
C ALA A 79 -8.67 -12.81 -7.23
N LEU A 80 -8.28 -12.10 -6.19
CA LEU A 80 -7.39 -12.65 -5.15
C LEU A 80 -8.07 -13.78 -4.39
N GLY A 81 -9.32 -13.62 -3.95
CA GLY A 81 -10.08 -14.65 -3.24
C GLY A 81 -10.20 -15.94 -4.06
N ARG A 82 -10.57 -15.82 -5.33
CA ARG A 82 -10.63 -16.94 -6.27
C ARG A 82 -9.27 -17.60 -6.46
N ASN A 83 -8.21 -16.83 -6.70
CA ASN A 83 -6.86 -17.38 -6.89
C ASN A 83 -6.32 -18.05 -5.62
N LEU A 84 -6.59 -17.51 -4.42
CA LEU A 84 -6.22 -18.16 -3.15
C LEU A 84 -6.98 -19.49 -2.93
N SER A 85 -8.22 -19.60 -3.41
CA SER A 85 -8.99 -20.84 -3.37
C SER A 85 -8.48 -21.89 -4.36
N GLU A 86 -8.14 -21.46 -5.60
CA GLU A 86 -7.63 -22.34 -6.64
C GLU A 86 -6.17 -22.78 -6.41
N MET A 87 -5.37 -21.90 -5.80
CA MET A 87 -3.96 -22.10 -5.48
C MET A 87 -3.71 -21.78 -3.99
N PRO A 88 -4.10 -22.65 -3.05
CA PRO A 88 -3.91 -22.40 -1.64
C PRO A 88 -2.45 -22.12 -1.29
N PRO A 89 -2.16 -21.06 -0.51
CA PRO A 89 -0.79 -20.74 -0.11
C PRO A 89 -0.21 -21.85 0.78
N PRO A 90 1.10 -22.15 0.67
CA PRO A 90 1.74 -23.20 1.47
C PRO A 90 1.99 -22.79 2.94
N TYR A 91 1.66 -21.56 3.30
CA TYR A 91 1.81 -20.98 4.63
C TYR A 91 0.73 -19.88 4.86
N GLU A 92 0.62 -19.37 6.07
CA GLU A 92 -0.31 -18.30 6.39
C GLU A 92 0.04 -17.02 5.62
N VAL A 93 -0.96 -16.46 4.92
CA VAL A 93 -0.84 -15.19 4.20
C VAL A 93 -1.81 -14.17 4.79
N TYR A 94 -1.35 -12.95 4.86
CA TYR A 94 -2.09 -11.80 5.38
C TYR A 94 -2.53 -10.91 4.22
N VAL A 95 -3.82 -10.57 4.21
CA VAL A 95 -4.39 -9.72 3.15
C VAL A 95 -4.69 -8.34 3.72
N GLN A 96 -4.13 -7.34 3.05
CA GLN A 96 -4.50 -5.95 3.23
C GLN A 96 -5.60 -5.58 2.22
N THR A 97 -6.63 -4.88 2.68
CA THR A 97 -7.64 -4.29 1.81
C THR A 97 -8.25 -3.04 2.42
N ARG A 98 -9.06 -2.34 1.64
CA ARG A 98 -9.77 -1.14 2.08
C ARG A 98 -11.25 -1.19 1.68
N PRO A 99 -12.13 -0.46 2.38
CA PRO A 99 -13.53 -0.34 1.98
C PRO A 99 -13.63 0.45 0.67
N GLU A 100 -14.35 -0.08 -0.31
CA GLU A 100 -14.67 0.63 -1.54
C GLU A 100 -15.93 1.48 -1.37
N GLY A 101 -16.13 2.46 -2.27
CA GLY A 101 -17.27 3.37 -2.19
C GLY A 101 -17.24 4.35 -1.01
N MET A 102 -16.15 4.35 -0.25
CA MET A 102 -15.90 5.28 0.87
C MET A 102 -14.66 6.15 0.65
N VAL A 103 -14.09 6.11 -0.57
CA VAL A 103 -12.85 6.80 -0.90
C VAL A 103 -13.14 8.18 -1.46
N TYR A 104 -12.29 9.06 -1.14
CA TYR A 104 -12.06 10.48 -1.41
C TYR A 104 -13.06 11.24 -2.29
N SER A 105 -13.38 10.77 -3.50
CA SER A 105 -14.22 11.50 -4.46
C SER A 105 -15.72 11.25 -4.33
N TYR A 106 -16.13 10.18 -3.61
CA TYR A 106 -17.54 9.83 -3.41
C TYR A 106 -18.12 10.40 -2.14
N ASP A 107 -17.25 10.69 -1.19
CA ASP A 107 -17.58 11.21 0.11
C ASP A 107 -16.54 12.28 0.46
N PRO A 108 -16.76 13.54 0.08
CA PRO A 108 -15.77 14.62 0.22
C PRO A 108 -15.25 14.82 1.63
N HIS A 109 -16.04 14.40 2.62
CA HIS A 109 -15.68 14.47 4.03
C HIS A 109 -15.40 13.09 4.64
N ASN A 110 -15.35 12.05 3.81
CA ASN A 110 -15.20 10.65 4.24
C ASN A 110 -16.14 10.26 5.41
N ALA A 111 -17.32 10.89 5.49
CA ALA A 111 -18.26 10.77 6.60
C ALA A 111 -18.77 9.33 6.79
N ARG A 112 -18.79 8.53 5.72
CA ARG A 112 -19.22 7.14 5.73
C ARG A 112 -18.32 6.23 6.56
N LEU A 113 -17.01 6.51 6.60
CA LEU A 113 -16.05 5.74 7.43
C LEU A 113 -16.30 5.91 8.93
N ALA A 114 -16.90 7.03 9.35
CA ALA A 114 -17.30 7.29 10.73
C ALA A 114 -18.68 6.69 11.08
N ARG A 115 -19.33 6.00 10.13
CA ARG A 115 -20.61 5.32 10.31
C ARG A 115 -20.42 3.81 10.35
N TYR A 116 -20.57 3.24 11.53
CA TYR A 116 -20.32 1.82 11.76
C TYR A 116 -21.12 0.90 10.83
N ASP A 117 -22.41 1.16 10.64
CA ASP A 117 -23.31 0.38 9.80
C ASP A 117 -22.81 0.28 8.35
N LEU A 118 -22.32 1.40 7.80
CA LEU A 118 -21.78 1.47 6.45
C LEU A 118 -20.39 0.81 6.36
N LEU A 119 -19.52 1.07 7.33
CA LEU A 119 -18.18 0.47 7.37
C LEU A 119 -18.27 -1.05 7.53
N GLN A 120 -19.17 -1.56 8.39
CA GLN A 120 -19.39 -2.99 8.55
C GLN A 120 -19.88 -3.64 7.26
N ALA A 121 -20.80 -3.00 6.52
CA ALA A 121 -21.30 -3.52 5.24
C ALA A 121 -20.18 -3.63 4.21
N GLU A 122 -19.27 -2.65 4.16
CA GLU A 122 -18.09 -2.68 3.27
C GLU A 122 -17.13 -3.79 3.65
N VAL A 123 -16.86 -3.98 4.96
CA VAL A 123 -16.02 -5.07 5.46
C VAL A 123 -16.65 -6.42 5.12
N ALA A 124 -17.95 -6.59 5.31
CA ALA A 124 -18.67 -7.83 4.96
C ALA A 124 -18.53 -8.15 3.47
N ARG A 125 -18.72 -7.15 2.58
CA ARG A 125 -18.52 -7.35 1.14
C ARG A 125 -17.08 -7.74 0.81
N GLY A 126 -16.09 -7.09 1.43
CA GLY A 126 -14.69 -7.45 1.24
C GLY A 126 -14.37 -8.88 1.68
N LEU A 127 -14.98 -9.35 2.78
CA LEU A 127 -14.86 -10.72 3.25
C LEU A 127 -15.46 -11.72 2.26
N ASP A 128 -16.65 -11.44 1.74
CA ASP A 128 -17.32 -12.28 0.74
C ASP A 128 -16.49 -12.40 -0.54
N LEU A 129 -15.99 -11.29 -1.08
CA LEU A 129 -15.16 -11.26 -2.29
C LEU A 129 -13.82 -12.01 -2.11
N LEU A 130 -13.21 -11.87 -0.94
CA LEU A 130 -11.96 -12.56 -0.61
C LEU A 130 -12.15 -14.02 -0.18
N GLY A 131 -13.39 -14.48 0.05
CA GLY A 131 -13.67 -15.81 0.60
C GLY A 131 -13.09 -16.00 2.01
N ARG A 132 -13.09 -14.97 2.84
CA ARG A 132 -12.49 -14.97 4.18
C ARG A 132 -13.52 -14.66 5.26
N THR A 133 -13.25 -15.11 6.48
CA THR A 133 -14.07 -14.81 7.66
C THR A 133 -13.55 -13.62 8.46
N ARG A 134 -12.31 -13.19 8.21
CA ARG A 134 -11.67 -12.03 8.85
C ARG A 134 -10.69 -11.37 7.89
N LEU A 135 -10.70 -10.04 7.83
CA LEU A 135 -9.64 -9.26 7.17
C LEU A 135 -8.42 -9.16 8.09
N ASP A 136 -7.23 -9.35 7.55
CA ASP A 136 -6.01 -9.21 8.36
C ASP A 136 -5.67 -7.74 8.59
N PHE A 137 -5.62 -6.94 7.53
CA PHE A 137 -5.35 -5.51 7.61
C PHE A 137 -6.45 -4.72 6.90
N LEU A 138 -7.26 -3.98 7.67
CA LEU A 138 -8.21 -3.02 7.13
C LEU A 138 -7.55 -1.65 7.05
N ASN A 139 -7.33 -1.14 5.84
CA ASN A 139 -6.75 0.17 5.59
C ASN A 139 -7.84 1.23 5.42
N LEU A 140 -7.87 2.25 6.27
CA LEU A 140 -8.82 3.35 6.22
C LEU A 140 -8.12 4.63 5.73
N GLY A 141 -8.41 4.99 4.48
CA GLY A 141 -7.91 6.23 3.87
C GLY A 141 -8.93 7.36 3.99
N PHE A 142 -8.57 8.45 4.66
CA PHE A 142 -9.37 9.66 4.73
C PHE A 142 -8.51 10.93 4.68
N LEU A 143 -9.13 12.03 4.27
CA LEU A 143 -8.47 13.31 4.06
C LEU A 143 -8.60 14.20 5.30
N GLN A 144 -7.74 15.21 5.39
CA GLN A 144 -7.82 16.25 6.43
C GLN A 144 -9.22 16.88 6.49
N GLY A 145 -9.87 17.08 5.35
CA GLY A 145 -11.23 17.64 5.29
C GLY A 145 -12.27 16.86 6.11
N ALA A 146 -12.06 15.54 6.33
CA ALA A 146 -12.90 14.76 7.23
C ALA A 146 -12.77 15.24 8.68
N LEU A 147 -11.53 15.48 9.10
CA LEU A 147 -11.18 15.91 10.46
C LEU A 147 -11.62 17.36 10.74
N ASP A 148 -11.59 18.20 9.70
CA ASP A 148 -11.98 19.60 9.81
C ASP A 148 -13.51 19.78 9.78
N HIS A 149 -14.22 18.86 9.10
CA HIS A 149 -15.68 18.86 9.00
C HIS A 149 -16.36 18.32 10.27
N ASP A 150 -15.80 17.28 10.89
CA ASP A 150 -16.36 16.63 12.09
C ASP A 150 -15.29 16.50 13.18
N PRO A 151 -15.34 17.34 14.25
CA PRO A 151 -14.39 17.27 15.36
C PRO A 151 -14.37 15.89 16.06
N ASP A 152 -15.46 15.14 16.00
CA ASP A 152 -15.61 13.81 16.59
C ASP A 152 -15.20 12.67 15.64
N TYR A 153 -14.77 12.99 14.42
CA TYR A 153 -14.53 12.00 13.36
C TYR A 153 -13.63 10.84 13.80
N LEU A 154 -12.44 11.16 14.32
CA LEU A 154 -11.47 10.14 14.76
C LEU A 154 -12.00 9.27 15.90
N ARG A 155 -12.76 9.87 16.84
CA ARG A 155 -13.40 9.10 17.91
C ARG A 155 -14.42 8.11 17.35
N LYS A 156 -15.27 8.54 16.41
CA LYS A 156 -16.26 7.65 15.75
C LYS A 156 -15.59 6.54 14.97
N VAL A 157 -14.51 6.83 14.23
CA VAL A 157 -13.71 5.84 13.52
C VAL A 157 -13.10 4.84 14.53
N ALA A 158 -12.52 5.32 15.62
CA ALA A 158 -11.92 4.46 16.65
C ALA A 158 -12.95 3.52 17.29
N GLU A 159 -14.16 4.01 17.60
CA GLU A 159 -15.27 3.19 18.12
C GLU A 159 -15.68 2.11 17.12
N GLY A 160 -15.79 2.47 15.84
CA GLY A 160 -16.10 1.54 14.76
C GLY A 160 -15.05 0.44 14.61
N LEU A 161 -13.76 0.81 14.58
CA LEU A 161 -12.65 -0.14 14.50
C LEU A 161 -12.60 -1.08 15.71
N ALA A 162 -12.76 -0.54 16.92
CA ALA A 162 -12.80 -1.34 18.14
C ALA A 162 -13.96 -2.35 18.11
N ARG A 163 -15.09 -1.98 17.52
CA ARG A 163 -16.23 -2.87 17.37
C ARG A 163 -15.97 -3.96 16.33
N LEU A 164 -15.42 -3.63 15.16
CA LEU A 164 -15.02 -4.61 14.13
C LEU A 164 -14.02 -5.64 14.67
N LYS A 165 -13.04 -5.19 15.47
CA LYS A 165 -12.07 -6.08 16.14
C LYS A 165 -12.75 -7.01 17.14
N ARG A 166 -13.66 -6.50 17.99
CA ARG A 166 -14.41 -7.33 18.95
C ARG A 166 -15.33 -8.34 18.29
N GLU A 167 -15.92 -8.00 17.14
CA GLU A 167 -16.75 -8.91 16.34
C GLU A 167 -15.90 -9.92 15.55
N GLY A 168 -14.57 -9.80 15.58
CA GLY A 168 -13.66 -10.70 14.88
C GLY A 168 -13.61 -10.51 13.36
N LEU A 169 -14.17 -9.40 12.85
CA LEU A 169 -14.24 -9.12 11.41
C LEU A 169 -12.93 -8.60 10.84
N ILE A 170 -12.11 -7.93 11.66
CA ILE A 170 -10.77 -7.47 11.30
C ILE A 170 -9.75 -7.87 12.38
N ARG A 171 -8.49 -8.07 11.97
CA ARG A 171 -7.37 -8.30 12.89
C ARG A 171 -6.68 -6.99 13.24
N TYR A 172 -6.22 -6.26 12.24
CA TYR A 172 -5.51 -4.99 12.39
C TYR A 172 -6.20 -3.89 11.59
N ALA A 173 -6.09 -2.66 12.08
CA ALA A 173 -6.52 -1.46 11.39
C ALA A 173 -5.32 -0.59 11.03
N CYS A 174 -5.25 -0.10 9.80
CA CYS A 174 -4.21 0.80 9.34
C CYS A 174 -4.81 2.14 8.90
N ALA A 175 -4.09 3.21 9.20
CA ALA A 175 -4.41 4.55 8.75
C ALA A 175 -3.75 4.85 7.40
N ASP A 176 -4.41 5.69 6.60
CA ASP A 176 -3.93 6.17 5.31
C ASP A 176 -4.44 7.60 5.06
N THR A 177 -3.70 8.38 4.30
CA THR A 177 -4.15 9.69 3.82
C THR A 177 -3.32 10.17 2.64
N PHE A 178 -3.90 11.08 1.85
CA PHE A 178 -3.20 11.88 0.84
C PHE A 178 -3.17 13.37 1.21
N SER A 179 -3.39 13.71 2.49
CA SER A 179 -3.40 15.09 2.98
C SER A 179 -2.12 15.49 3.73
N GLY A 180 -1.05 14.70 3.58
CA GLY A 180 0.27 15.03 4.12
C GLY A 180 0.48 14.68 5.60
N GLU A 181 1.62 15.13 6.13
CA GLU A 181 2.13 14.73 7.45
C GLU A 181 1.18 15.03 8.61
N GLY A 182 0.56 16.22 8.61
CA GLY A 182 -0.31 16.66 9.69
C GLY A 182 -1.48 15.70 9.93
N THR A 183 -2.07 15.16 8.86
CA THR A 183 -3.15 14.20 8.98
C THR A 183 -2.66 12.88 9.53
N TYR A 184 -1.51 12.35 9.06
CA TYR A 184 -0.91 11.15 9.65
C TYR A 184 -0.63 11.31 11.14
N LEU A 185 -0.07 12.43 11.57
CA LEU A 185 0.22 12.68 12.98
C LEU A 185 -1.05 12.67 13.84
N ARG A 186 -2.15 13.28 13.37
CA ARG A 186 -3.46 13.21 14.03
C ARG A 186 -4.01 11.78 14.10
N GLN A 187 -3.84 10.98 13.04
CA GLN A 187 -4.22 9.56 13.02
C GLN A 187 -3.40 8.74 14.03
N ILE A 188 -2.09 8.98 14.11
CA ILE A 188 -1.18 8.31 15.04
C ILE A 188 -1.52 8.70 16.50
N GLU A 189 -1.81 9.98 16.76
CA GLU A 189 -2.20 10.46 18.07
C GLU A 189 -3.47 9.81 18.62
N GLN A 190 -4.44 9.50 17.75
CA GLN A 190 -5.71 8.87 18.13
C GLN A 190 -5.54 7.48 18.75
N ASP A 191 -4.42 6.83 18.52
CA ASP A 191 -4.03 5.56 19.16
C ASP A 191 -4.95 4.35 18.88
N CYS A 192 -5.73 4.40 17.81
CA CYS A 192 -6.67 3.35 17.41
C CYS A 192 -6.20 2.48 16.25
N PHE A 193 -5.11 2.87 15.59
CA PHE A 193 -4.53 2.15 14.46
C PHE A 193 -3.34 1.31 14.88
N ASP A 194 -3.16 0.16 14.23
CA ASP A 194 -2.05 -0.77 14.45
C ASP A 194 -0.89 -0.51 13.48
N GLY A 195 -1.16 0.19 12.39
CA GLY A 195 -0.16 0.55 11.39
C GLY A 195 -0.60 1.74 10.54
N ILE A 196 0.29 2.15 9.63
CA ILE A 196 0.00 3.14 8.58
C ILE A 196 0.40 2.58 7.22
N PHE A 197 -0.38 2.90 6.19
CA PHE A 197 0.01 2.77 4.78
C PHE A 197 0.41 4.14 4.27
N ILE A 198 1.62 4.27 3.70
CA ILE A 198 2.18 5.57 3.35
C ILE A 198 2.94 5.52 2.03
N ASN A 199 2.77 6.55 1.20
CA ASN A 199 3.64 6.75 0.05
C ASN A 199 5.04 7.13 0.54
N LEU A 200 6.04 6.39 0.14
CA LEU A 200 7.42 6.61 0.55
C LEU A 200 8.39 6.22 -0.54
N ASN A 201 9.14 7.17 -1.02
CA ASN A 201 10.25 6.99 -1.96
C ASN A 201 11.23 8.15 -1.81
N PHE A 202 12.39 8.09 -2.47
CA PHE A 202 13.45 9.09 -2.33
C PHE A 202 13.13 10.47 -2.94
N ALA A 203 11.95 10.63 -3.59
CA ALA A 203 11.43 11.91 -4.08
C ALA A 203 10.15 12.35 -3.33
N ASP A 204 9.64 11.51 -2.42
CA ASP A 204 8.50 11.76 -1.53
C ASP A 204 8.89 11.24 -0.13
N ASP A 205 9.87 11.89 0.48
CA ASP A 205 10.54 11.47 1.72
C ASP A 205 10.14 12.30 2.96
N GLY A 206 9.19 13.21 2.82
CA GLY A 206 8.76 14.11 3.89
C GLY A 206 8.35 13.40 5.19
N ALA A 207 7.82 12.18 5.08
CA ALA A 207 7.41 11.39 6.24
C ALA A 207 8.57 10.91 7.13
N VAL A 208 9.80 10.85 6.59
CA VAL A 208 10.98 10.30 7.30
C VAL A 208 11.29 11.07 8.57
N GLY A 209 11.12 12.38 8.56
CA GLY A 209 11.50 13.24 9.68
C GLY A 209 10.57 13.20 10.89
N LYS A 210 9.28 12.94 10.69
CA LYS A 210 8.27 13.05 11.76
C LYS A 210 7.30 11.87 11.82
N VAL A 211 6.69 11.51 10.68
CA VAL A 211 5.60 10.51 10.65
C VAL A 211 6.14 9.13 10.99
N LEU A 212 7.26 8.71 10.36
CA LEU A 212 7.85 7.39 10.62
C LEU A 212 8.32 7.25 12.07
N PRO A 213 9.06 8.20 12.67
CA PRO A 213 9.38 8.16 14.10
C PRO A 213 8.15 8.09 15.00
N ALA A 214 7.13 8.94 14.76
CA ALA A 214 5.91 8.94 15.56
C ALA A 214 5.15 7.60 15.52
N ALA A 215 5.09 6.96 14.35
CA ALA A 215 4.51 5.62 14.20
C ALA A 215 5.32 4.57 14.96
N ALA A 216 6.64 4.60 14.85
CA ALA A 216 7.53 3.68 15.53
C ALA A 216 7.46 3.80 17.05
N ASP A 217 7.42 5.02 17.59
CA ASP A 217 7.30 5.29 19.03
C ASP A 217 5.99 4.71 19.62
N ARG A 218 4.96 4.55 18.77
CA ARG A 218 3.69 3.90 19.14
C ARG A 218 3.66 2.40 18.85
N GLY A 219 4.77 1.81 18.38
CA GLY A 219 4.85 0.40 17.99
C GLY A 219 3.98 0.04 16.79
N MET A 220 3.61 1.02 15.96
CA MET A 220 2.80 0.82 14.76
C MET A 220 3.64 0.23 13.63
N ALA A 221 3.00 -0.59 12.78
CA ALA A 221 3.61 -1.03 11.52
C ALA A 221 3.59 0.09 10.48
N VAL A 222 4.64 0.17 9.67
CA VAL A 222 4.74 1.10 8.54
C VAL A 222 4.82 0.30 7.24
N PHE A 223 3.77 0.40 6.44
CA PHE A 223 3.68 -0.22 5.12
C PHE A 223 3.91 0.85 4.05
N ALA A 224 5.11 0.83 3.46
CA ALA A 224 5.47 1.76 2.39
C ALA A 224 4.88 1.30 1.05
N ARG A 225 4.43 2.24 0.24
CA ARG A 225 4.00 2.02 -1.13
C ARG A 225 4.53 3.11 -2.05
N GLU A 226 4.32 2.96 -3.36
CA GLU A 226 4.81 3.89 -4.40
C GLU A 226 6.34 4.02 -4.45
N ALA A 227 7.09 2.99 -4.08
CA ALA A 227 8.55 2.98 -4.20
C ALA A 227 9.03 3.31 -5.65
N PHE A 228 8.23 2.96 -6.65
CA PHE A 228 8.50 3.22 -8.06
C PHE A 228 7.75 4.47 -8.60
N MET A 229 7.18 5.30 -7.71
CA MET A 229 6.54 6.58 -8.08
C MET A 229 5.45 6.42 -9.16
N LYS A 230 4.63 5.35 -9.08
CA LYS A 230 3.65 4.97 -10.12
C LYS A 230 4.27 4.84 -11.53
N GLY A 231 5.51 4.37 -11.60
CA GLY A 231 6.26 4.20 -12.85
C GLY A 231 7.07 5.44 -13.28
N ALA A 232 6.89 6.61 -12.66
CA ALA A 232 7.69 7.80 -12.99
C ALA A 232 9.19 7.60 -12.79
N LEU A 233 9.59 6.76 -11.83
CA LEU A 233 10.98 6.36 -11.60
C LEU A 233 11.67 5.89 -12.89
N PHE A 234 10.99 5.06 -13.69
CA PHE A 234 11.59 4.49 -14.90
C PHE A 234 11.81 5.53 -16.00
N ARG A 235 10.91 6.53 -16.11
CA ARG A 235 11.13 7.67 -17.01
C ARG A 235 12.29 8.54 -16.57
N MET A 236 12.41 8.80 -15.25
CA MET A 236 13.55 9.50 -14.68
C MET A 236 14.86 8.74 -14.92
N GLY A 237 14.84 7.41 -14.85
CA GLY A 237 15.98 6.56 -15.17
C GLY A 237 16.41 6.67 -16.63
N GLU A 238 15.45 6.63 -17.56
CA GLU A 238 15.73 6.82 -19.00
C GLU A 238 16.36 8.20 -19.27
N GLU A 239 15.83 9.26 -18.66
CA GLU A 239 16.38 10.62 -18.74
C GLU A 239 17.81 10.70 -18.15
N ALA A 240 18.09 9.97 -17.08
CA ALA A 240 19.42 9.85 -16.47
C ALA A 240 20.36 8.91 -17.24
N GLY A 241 19.94 8.30 -18.35
CA GLY A 241 20.72 7.33 -19.11
C GLY A 241 20.93 5.99 -18.40
N ILE A 242 20.02 5.61 -17.50
CA ILE A 242 20.03 4.32 -16.80
C ILE A 242 19.18 3.33 -17.58
N VAL A 243 19.84 2.39 -18.25
CA VAL A 243 19.16 1.41 -19.13
C VAL A 243 18.60 0.22 -18.35
N ASP A 244 19.29 -0.19 -17.27
CA ASP A 244 18.87 -1.32 -16.46
C ASP A 244 17.74 -0.92 -15.48
N ARG A 245 16.51 -1.22 -15.88
CA ARG A 245 15.31 -0.95 -15.07
C ARG A 245 15.29 -1.78 -13.78
N ASN A 246 15.86 -2.98 -13.78
CA ASN A 246 15.92 -3.81 -12.57
C ASN A 246 16.88 -3.20 -11.53
N SER A 247 18.05 -2.75 -11.95
CA SER A 247 18.98 -2.04 -11.06
C SER A 247 18.33 -0.79 -10.47
N LEU A 248 17.62 -0.01 -11.27
CA LEU A 248 16.90 1.17 -10.81
C LEU A 248 15.79 0.83 -9.79
N ALA A 249 15.00 -0.21 -10.06
CA ALA A 249 13.95 -0.67 -9.14
C ALA A 249 14.53 -1.18 -7.81
N ARG A 250 15.62 -1.96 -7.88
CA ARG A 250 16.35 -2.45 -6.69
C ARG A 250 16.89 -1.31 -5.85
N THR A 251 17.50 -0.31 -6.48
CA THR A 251 18.00 0.90 -5.81
C THR A 251 16.87 1.62 -5.05
N ALA A 252 15.72 1.83 -5.69
CA ALA A 252 14.57 2.47 -5.05
C ALA A 252 14.04 1.65 -3.86
N LEU A 253 13.96 0.32 -3.98
CA LEU A 253 13.53 -0.56 -2.89
C LEU A 253 14.51 -0.56 -1.72
N LYS A 254 15.81 -0.63 -1.98
CA LYS A 254 16.84 -0.53 -0.93
C LYS A 254 16.73 0.80 -0.19
N TRP A 255 16.49 1.92 -0.90
CA TRP A 255 16.28 3.20 -0.25
C TRP A 255 15.09 3.18 0.72
N VAL A 256 13.94 2.63 0.30
CA VAL A 256 12.78 2.51 1.18
C VAL A 256 13.07 1.60 2.37
N LEU A 257 13.67 0.44 2.13
CA LEU A 257 13.96 -0.56 3.17
C LEU A 257 15.08 -0.13 4.13
N SER A 258 15.93 0.83 3.75
CA SER A 258 16.93 1.44 4.64
C SER A 258 16.30 2.33 5.72
N GLN A 259 15.03 2.75 5.55
CA GLN A 259 14.29 3.43 6.59
C GLN A 259 13.90 2.42 7.68
N ARG A 260 14.57 2.46 8.82
CA ARG A 260 14.45 1.43 9.90
C ARG A 260 13.04 1.22 10.42
N GLN A 261 12.19 2.23 10.30
CA GLN A 261 10.79 2.19 10.74
C GLN A 261 9.87 1.46 9.76
N VAL A 262 10.30 1.25 8.51
CA VAL A 262 9.49 0.56 7.50
C VAL A 262 9.40 -0.93 7.84
N THR A 263 8.18 -1.42 8.01
CA THR A 263 7.89 -2.83 8.26
C THR A 263 7.92 -3.63 6.96
N ALA A 264 7.22 -3.14 5.94
CA ALA A 264 7.21 -3.76 4.62
C ALA A 264 7.03 -2.71 3.51
N VAL A 265 7.47 -3.04 2.30
CA VAL A 265 7.19 -2.26 1.09
C VAL A 265 6.30 -3.07 0.15
N MET A 266 5.19 -2.46 -0.29
CA MET A 266 4.28 -3.06 -1.26
C MET A 266 4.78 -2.81 -2.68
N VAL A 267 4.97 -3.86 -3.46
CA VAL A 267 5.46 -3.78 -4.84
C VAL A 267 4.42 -4.27 -5.84
N GLY A 268 4.16 -3.46 -6.86
CA GLY A 268 3.43 -3.88 -8.04
C GLY A 268 4.40 -4.48 -9.06
N VAL A 269 4.07 -5.65 -9.58
CA VAL A 269 4.85 -6.35 -10.61
C VAL A 269 3.94 -7.03 -11.62
N ASP A 270 4.43 -7.20 -12.83
CA ASP A 270 3.76 -7.83 -13.94
C ASP A 270 4.22 -9.26 -14.22
N THR A 271 5.43 -9.63 -13.77
CA THR A 271 6.02 -10.93 -14.05
C THR A 271 6.74 -11.51 -12.84
N PRO A 272 6.86 -12.86 -12.78
CA PRO A 272 7.66 -13.54 -11.76
C PRO A 272 9.11 -13.05 -11.68
N GLU A 273 9.74 -12.73 -12.81
CA GLU A 273 11.12 -12.28 -12.89
C GLU A 273 11.31 -10.89 -12.24
N GLN A 274 10.35 -9.98 -12.44
CA GLN A 274 10.34 -8.69 -11.75
C GLN A 274 10.23 -8.89 -10.24
N LEU A 275 9.35 -9.81 -9.80
CA LEU A 275 9.21 -10.12 -8.38
C LEU A 275 10.49 -10.69 -7.79
N ALA A 276 11.10 -11.67 -8.46
CA ALA A 276 12.38 -12.26 -8.06
C ALA A 276 13.48 -11.21 -7.94
N SER A 277 13.59 -10.31 -8.93
CA SER A 277 14.52 -9.19 -8.89
C SER A 277 14.27 -8.26 -7.71
N ASN A 278 13.01 -7.92 -7.42
CA ASN A 278 12.66 -7.09 -6.27
C ASN A 278 13.00 -7.77 -4.94
N VAL A 279 12.71 -9.06 -4.79
CA VAL A 279 12.98 -9.81 -3.56
C VAL A 279 14.49 -9.95 -3.31
N SER A 280 15.31 -10.03 -4.36
CA SER A 280 16.77 -10.19 -4.22
C SER A 280 17.47 -9.02 -3.54
N VAL A 281 16.80 -7.86 -3.34
CA VAL A 281 17.34 -6.76 -2.52
C VAL A 281 17.53 -7.14 -1.04
N LEU A 282 16.81 -8.18 -0.58
CA LEU A 282 16.91 -8.66 0.80
C LEU A 282 18.17 -9.50 1.05
N ASP A 283 18.84 -9.97 0.01
CA ASP A 283 20.11 -10.71 0.11
C ASP A 283 21.30 -9.77 0.34
N ASP A 284 21.17 -8.51 -0.12
CA ASP A 284 22.12 -7.43 0.07
C ASP A 284 21.36 -6.10 0.29
N PRO A 285 20.85 -5.85 1.51
CA PRO A 285 19.97 -4.74 1.79
C PRO A 285 20.67 -3.37 1.90
N GLU A 286 21.99 -3.35 2.04
CA GLU A 286 22.77 -2.12 2.11
C GLU A 286 22.93 -1.48 0.72
N MET A 287 22.90 -0.16 0.67
CA MET A 287 23.10 0.57 -0.57
C MET A 287 24.58 0.63 -0.93
N ALA A 288 24.94 0.07 -2.07
CA ALA A 288 26.30 0.16 -2.63
C ALA A 288 26.58 1.56 -3.22
N ALA A 289 27.85 1.88 -3.42
CA ALA A 289 28.25 3.17 -4.01
C ALA A 289 27.64 3.40 -5.42
N GLU A 290 27.49 2.32 -6.20
CA GLU A 290 26.85 2.39 -7.51
C GLU A 290 25.35 2.77 -7.40
N GLU A 291 24.62 2.21 -6.44
CA GLU A 291 23.20 2.52 -6.21
C GLU A 291 23.04 3.96 -5.70
N LEU A 292 23.95 4.45 -4.86
CA LEU A 292 23.97 5.87 -4.46
C LEU A 292 24.19 6.79 -5.67
N SER A 293 25.11 6.43 -6.56
CA SER A 293 25.34 7.17 -7.81
C SER A 293 24.11 7.16 -8.74
N ILE A 294 23.37 6.05 -8.79
CA ILE A 294 22.08 5.98 -9.51
C ILE A 294 21.10 7.01 -8.96
N LEU A 295 20.93 7.09 -7.63
CA LEU A 295 20.03 8.08 -7.01
C LEU A 295 20.45 9.51 -7.33
N GLU A 296 21.75 9.82 -7.27
CA GLU A 296 22.26 11.16 -7.59
C GLU A 296 21.93 11.55 -9.03
N ARG A 297 22.21 10.66 -9.99
CA ARG A 297 21.90 10.90 -11.40
C ARG A 297 20.40 11.11 -11.65
N VAL A 298 19.53 10.32 -10.99
CA VAL A 298 18.07 10.49 -11.09
C VAL A 298 17.63 11.84 -10.52
N ARG A 299 18.21 12.29 -9.41
CA ARG A 299 17.90 13.59 -8.78
C ARG A 299 18.26 14.79 -9.68
N GLU A 300 19.19 14.63 -10.59
CA GLU A 300 19.59 15.67 -11.57
C GLU A 300 18.63 15.82 -12.74
N THR A 301 17.67 14.88 -12.92
CA THR A 301 16.72 14.93 -14.05
C THR A 301 15.66 16.02 -13.89
N ALA A 302 15.11 16.51 -14.98
CA ALA A 302 14.01 17.45 -14.96
C ALA A 302 12.74 16.77 -14.40
N SER A 303 12.47 15.54 -14.84
CA SER A 303 11.33 14.75 -14.35
C SER A 303 11.34 14.53 -12.83
N TYR A 304 12.51 14.40 -12.19
CA TYR A 304 12.60 14.32 -10.74
C TYR A 304 12.23 15.66 -10.07
N ARG A 305 12.78 16.77 -10.56
CA ARG A 305 12.45 18.10 -10.01
C ARG A 305 10.96 18.42 -10.13
N ASP A 306 10.35 18.10 -11.28
CA ASP A 306 8.92 18.30 -11.51
C ASP A 306 8.08 17.43 -10.56
N TYR A 307 8.47 16.16 -10.35
CA TYR A 307 7.80 15.26 -9.41
C TYR A 307 7.85 15.81 -7.98
N VAL A 308 9.01 16.22 -7.50
CA VAL A 308 9.19 16.81 -6.16
C VAL A 308 8.40 18.11 -6.01
N ALA A 309 8.41 18.98 -7.03
CA ALA A 309 7.64 20.22 -7.02
C ALA A 309 6.13 19.93 -6.93
N GLY A 310 5.62 18.99 -7.71
CA GLY A 310 4.22 18.58 -7.65
C GLY A 310 3.81 17.99 -6.30
N LYS A 311 4.72 17.25 -5.64
CA LYS A 311 4.47 16.74 -4.27
C LYS A 311 4.41 17.87 -3.23
N ARG A 312 5.32 18.83 -3.30
CA ARG A 312 5.31 19.99 -2.42
C ARG A 312 4.04 20.83 -2.59
N GLU A 313 3.62 21.07 -3.83
CA GLU A 313 2.36 21.77 -4.12
C GLU A 313 1.16 21.01 -3.56
N GLN A 314 1.11 19.70 -3.74
CA GLN A 314 0.04 18.83 -3.23
C GLN A 314 -0.11 18.91 -1.71
N PHE A 315 0.98 19.09 -0.97
CA PHE A 315 0.99 19.12 0.49
C PHE A 315 1.13 20.54 1.07
N GLY A 316 1.11 21.60 0.24
CA GLY A 316 1.18 22.99 0.68
C GLY A 316 2.52 23.36 1.30
N GLN A 317 3.61 22.78 0.80
CA GLN A 317 4.99 23.00 1.30
C GLN A 317 5.78 23.94 0.37
#